data_60ddcc58b84691581ad2fd63bb15d1b2
#
_entry.id   60ddcc58b84691581ad2fd63bb15d1b2
#
_cell.length_a   1.000
_cell.length_b   1.000
_cell.length_c   1.000
_cell.angle_alpha   90.00
_cell.angle_beta   90.00
_cell.angle_gamma   90.00
#
_symmetry.space_group_name_H-M   'P 1'
#
loop_
_entity.id
_entity.type
_entity.pdbx_description
1 polymer ?
#
loop_
_entity_poly.entity_id
_entity_poly.type
_entity_poly.pdbx_seq_one_letter_code
_entity_poly.pdbx_strand_id
1 'polypeptide(L)'
;ELSLYQAKLYAQNTYGLIIVLQAMDAAGKDGTVNHVFANLDPGGVSVASFKQPTTEEKDHDYMWRINKALPPRGNIGIFNRSHYEDVIVTRVHNLISTGQLPRDLIDRNIWMERYEQINNWEKYLHQNGFYMVKIFLHVSKEEQQKRLIDRIFNQEKNWKFSMGDIHEREHWDEYRELYEELLENTSKDKSPWYIVP
;
A
#
# COMPACT_ATOMS: atom_id res chain seq x y z
N GLU A 1 -6.02 -16.43 16.94
CA GLU A 1 -7.27 -15.63 16.86
C GLU A 1 -7.61 -15.23 15.42
N LEU A 2 -6.68 -14.67 14.66
CA LEU A 2 -6.94 -14.19 13.28
C LEU A 2 -7.49 -15.29 12.37
N SER A 3 -6.96 -16.52 12.45
CA SER A 3 -7.45 -17.68 11.67
C SER A 3 -8.91 -18.03 11.97
N LEU A 4 -9.35 -17.86 13.23
CA LEU A 4 -10.74 -18.09 13.62
C LEU A 4 -11.67 -17.02 13.00
N TYR A 5 -11.24 -15.77 12.96
CA TYR A 5 -12.00 -14.70 12.31
C TYR A 5 -12.05 -14.87 10.79
N GLN A 6 -10.94 -15.31 10.20
CA GLN A 6 -10.91 -15.65 8.76
C GLN A 6 -11.91 -16.78 8.44
N ALA A 7 -11.94 -17.87 9.23
CA ALA A 7 -12.87 -18.97 9.01
C ALA A 7 -14.33 -18.51 9.09
N LYS A 8 -14.65 -17.61 10.04
CA LYS A 8 -16.00 -17.02 10.16
C LYS A 8 -16.33 -16.14 8.94
N LEU A 9 -15.41 -15.30 8.51
CA LEU A 9 -15.57 -14.44 7.34
C LEU A 9 -15.82 -15.28 6.08
N TYR A 10 -15.01 -16.32 5.89
CA TYR A 10 -15.11 -17.24 4.77
C TYR A 10 -16.48 -17.98 4.75
N ALA A 11 -16.89 -18.54 5.90
CA ALA A 11 -18.15 -19.25 6.03
C ALA A 11 -19.37 -18.33 5.81
N GLN A 12 -19.28 -17.07 6.25
CA GLN A 12 -20.33 -16.07 6.08
C GLN A 12 -20.48 -15.63 4.61
N ASN A 13 -19.39 -15.54 3.87
CA ASN A 13 -19.32 -15.18 2.43
C ASN A 13 -20.16 -13.95 2.03
N THR A 14 -20.23 -12.95 2.93
CA THR A 14 -21.05 -11.74 2.73
C THR A 14 -20.18 -10.50 2.59
N TYR A 15 -19.11 -10.42 3.39
CA TYR A 15 -18.19 -9.29 3.42
C TYR A 15 -16.83 -9.67 2.86
N GLY A 16 -16.09 -8.70 2.34
CA GLY A 16 -14.66 -8.84 2.03
C GLY A 16 -13.83 -7.96 2.95
N LEU A 17 -12.60 -8.37 3.23
CA LEU A 17 -11.64 -7.58 4.01
C LEU A 17 -10.42 -7.25 3.16
N ILE A 18 -10.03 -5.99 3.13
CA ILE A 18 -8.83 -5.50 2.46
C ILE A 18 -7.88 -4.95 3.52
N ILE A 19 -6.65 -5.45 3.56
CA ILE A 19 -5.62 -4.96 4.46
C ILE A 19 -4.54 -4.28 3.62
N VAL A 20 -4.41 -2.98 3.79
CA VAL A 20 -3.41 -2.16 3.10
C VAL A 20 -2.20 -1.99 4.00
N LEU A 21 -1.02 -2.37 3.50
CA LEU A 21 0.26 -2.14 4.17
C LEU A 21 1.06 -1.09 3.40
N GLN A 22 1.24 0.07 4.00
CA GLN A 22 2.09 1.15 3.49
C GLN A 22 3.23 1.44 4.45
N ALA A 23 4.36 1.80 3.90
CA ALA A 23 5.54 2.18 4.66
C ALA A 23 6.65 2.67 3.73
N MET A 24 7.60 3.37 4.27
CA MET A 24 8.89 3.63 3.61
C MET A 24 9.64 2.33 3.32
N ASP A 25 10.67 2.41 2.49
CA ASP A 25 11.49 1.24 2.18
C ASP A 25 12.19 0.69 3.42
N ALA A 26 12.43 -0.61 3.42
CA ALA A 26 12.99 -1.36 4.55
C ALA A 26 12.18 -1.33 5.85
N ALA A 27 10.97 -0.75 5.88
CA ALA A 27 10.13 -0.71 7.09
C ALA A 27 9.54 -2.07 7.52
N GLY A 28 9.65 -3.12 6.68
CA GLY A 28 9.28 -4.47 7.09
C GLY A 28 7.95 -4.99 6.53
N LYS A 29 7.38 -4.37 5.49
CA LYS A 29 6.11 -4.80 4.86
C LYS A 29 6.06 -6.31 4.58
N ASP A 30 7.06 -6.88 3.88
CA ASP A 30 7.11 -8.31 3.55
C ASP A 30 7.20 -9.17 4.81
N GLY A 31 8.00 -8.73 5.80
CA GLY A 31 8.12 -9.42 7.08
C GLY A 31 6.79 -9.48 7.82
N THR A 32 6.03 -8.39 7.81
CA THR A 32 4.69 -8.31 8.39
C THR A 32 3.74 -9.27 7.69
N VAL A 33 3.73 -9.29 6.34
CA VAL A 33 2.90 -10.25 5.58
C VAL A 33 3.25 -11.68 5.96
N ASN A 34 4.54 -12.03 5.93
CA ASN A 34 4.99 -13.39 6.19
C ASN A 34 4.77 -13.84 7.64
N HIS A 35 4.83 -12.93 8.62
CA HIS A 35 4.72 -13.28 10.03
C HIS A 35 3.27 -13.23 10.53
N VAL A 36 2.55 -12.14 10.25
CA VAL A 36 1.19 -11.91 10.79
C VAL A 36 0.17 -12.83 10.12
N PHE A 37 0.32 -13.09 8.82
CA PHE A 37 -0.66 -13.83 8.04
C PHE A 37 -0.24 -15.29 7.75
N ALA A 38 0.90 -15.74 8.29
CA ALA A 38 1.44 -17.09 8.09
C ALA A 38 0.47 -18.24 8.45
N ASN A 39 -0.41 -18.01 9.42
CA ASN A 39 -1.33 -19.03 9.93
C ASN A 39 -2.75 -18.92 9.36
N LEU A 40 -2.95 -18.12 8.32
CA LEU A 40 -4.22 -18.04 7.62
C LEU A 40 -4.36 -19.15 6.59
N ASP A 41 -5.59 -19.60 6.37
CA ASP A 41 -5.90 -20.52 5.29
C ASP A 41 -5.65 -19.83 3.93
N PRO A 42 -4.72 -20.34 3.11
CA PRO A 42 -4.40 -19.74 1.82
C PRO A 42 -5.58 -19.72 0.84
N GLY A 43 -6.57 -20.61 1.02
CA GLY A 43 -7.78 -20.62 0.21
C GLY A 43 -8.69 -19.40 0.41
N GLY A 44 -8.54 -18.69 1.53
CA GLY A 44 -9.32 -17.49 1.87
C GLY A 44 -8.50 -16.20 1.90
N VAL A 45 -7.24 -16.22 1.41
CA VAL A 45 -6.34 -15.06 1.44
C VAL A 45 -5.67 -14.87 0.08
N SER A 46 -5.61 -13.64 -0.38
CA SER A 46 -4.78 -13.24 -1.53
C SER A 46 -3.81 -12.14 -1.12
N VAL A 47 -2.59 -12.20 -1.66
CA VAL A 47 -1.57 -11.16 -1.45
C VAL A 47 -1.23 -10.52 -2.79
N ALA A 48 -1.46 -9.24 -2.91
CA ALA A 48 -1.06 -8.44 -4.07
C ALA A 48 0.09 -7.50 -3.68
N SER A 49 1.19 -7.56 -4.42
CA SER A 49 2.34 -6.67 -4.22
C SER A 49 2.42 -5.69 -5.38
N PHE A 50 2.10 -4.42 -5.10
CA PHE A 50 2.09 -3.36 -6.11
C PHE A 50 3.48 -2.74 -6.24
N LYS A 51 4.21 -3.21 -7.24
CA LYS A 51 5.50 -2.67 -7.66
C LYS A 51 5.30 -1.61 -8.75
N GLN A 52 6.41 -1.22 -9.38
CA GLN A 52 6.34 -0.34 -10.55
C GLN A 52 5.34 -0.89 -11.59
N PRO A 53 4.43 -0.05 -12.11
CA PRO A 53 3.41 -0.48 -13.05
C PRO A 53 4.00 -1.08 -14.33
N THR A 54 3.41 -2.16 -14.81
CA THR A 54 3.70 -2.76 -16.12
C THR A 54 3.21 -1.85 -17.25
N THR A 55 3.58 -2.18 -18.51
CA THR A 55 3.10 -1.44 -19.69
C THR A 55 1.56 -1.51 -19.78
N GLU A 56 0.98 -2.70 -19.59
CA GLU A 56 -0.49 -2.86 -19.58
C GLU A 56 -1.15 -2.02 -18.49
N GLU A 57 -0.59 -2.02 -17.27
CA GLU A 57 -1.15 -1.23 -16.15
C GLU A 57 -1.08 0.28 -16.41
N LYS A 58 -0.07 0.74 -17.15
CA LYS A 58 0.06 2.15 -17.54
C LYS A 58 -0.93 2.57 -18.62
N ASP A 59 -1.45 1.65 -19.43
CA ASP A 59 -2.47 1.91 -20.44
C ASP A 59 -3.87 2.12 -19.83
N HIS A 60 -4.00 1.91 -18.53
CA HIS A 60 -5.23 2.10 -17.76
C HIS A 60 -5.06 3.18 -16.68
N ASP A 61 -6.16 3.57 -16.04
CA ASP A 61 -6.10 4.43 -14.87
C ASP A 61 -5.40 3.73 -13.68
N TYR A 62 -4.85 4.53 -12.75
CA TYR A 62 -4.04 3.99 -11.65
C TYR A 62 -4.81 3.05 -10.69
N MET A 63 -6.14 3.12 -10.66
CA MET A 63 -6.98 2.24 -9.83
C MET A 63 -7.30 0.90 -10.52
N TRP A 64 -7.07 0.78 -11.82
CA TRP A 64 -7.40 -0.43 -12.57
C TRP A 64 -6.72 -1.69 -12.00
N ARG A 65 -5.41 -1.65 -11.78
CA ARG A 65 -4.66 -2.77 -11.20
C ARG A 65 -5.09 -3.09 -9.76
N ILE A 66 -5.51 -2.08 -9.01
CA ILE A 66 -6.02 -2.21 -7.65
C ILE A 66 -7.38 -2.94 -7.68
N ASN A 67 -8.27 -2.53 -8.58
CA ASN A 67 -9.57 -3.18 -8.75
C ASN A 67 -9.45 -4.65 -9.16
N LYS A 68 -8.49 -5.00 -10.00
CA LYS A 68 -8.21 -6.40 -10.38
C LYS A 68 -7.76 -7.28 -9.22
N ALA A 69 -7.16 -6.69 -8.20
CA ALA A 69 -6.62 -7.40 -7.04
C ALA A 69 -7.60 -7.48 -5.86
N LEU A 70 -8.80 -6.90 -5.99
CA LEU A 70 -9.80 -6.98 -4.94
C LEU A 70 -10.17 -8.44 -4.62
N PRO A 71 -10.25 -8.81 -3.33
CA PRO A 71 -10.66 -10.15 -2.95
C PRO A 71 -12.14 -10.37 -3.23
N PRO A 72 -12.58 -11.60 -3.48
CA PRO A 72 -14.01 -11.92 -3.45
C PRO A 72 -14.57 -11.82 -2.03
N ARG A 73 -15.90 -11.85 -1.90
CA ARG A 73 -16.57 -11.92 -0.59
C ARG A 73 -16.12 -13.17 0.17
N GLY A 74 -16.08 -13.07 1.48
CA GLY A 74 -15.58 -14.13 2.34
C GLY A 74 -14.06 -14.18 2.47
N ASN A 75 -13.32 -13.43 1.66
CA ASN A 75 -11.87 -13.50 1.57
C ASN A 75 -11.19 -12.24 2.12
N ILE A 76 -9.89 -12.39 2.41
CA ILE A 76 -8.99 -11.32 2.83
C ILE A 76 -8.02 -11.03 1.68
N GLY A 77 -8.01 -9.78 1.20
CA GLY A 77 -6.99 -9.26 0.29
C GLY A 77 -5.92 -8.48 1.06
N ILE A 78 -4.66 -8.86 0.93
CA ILE A 78 -3.54 -8.15 1.54
C ILE A 78 -2.81 -7.39 0.45
N PHE A 79 -2.78 -6.08 0.56
CA PHE A 79 -2.11 -5.18 -0.37
C PHE A 79 -0.76 -4.76 0.22
N ASN A 80 0.32 -5.36 -0.27
CA ASN A 80 1.69 -4.96 0.03
C ASN A 80 2.08 -3.82 -0.92
N ARG A 81 2.10 -2.58 -0.43
CA ARG A 81 1.91 -1.33 -1.15
C ARG A 81 0.48 -1.26 -1.73
N SER A 82 0.08 -0.18 -2.37
CA SER A 82 -1.29 -0.04 -2.87
C SER A 82 -1.41 1.15 -3.85
N HIS A 83 -2.63 1.58 -4.11
CA HIS A 83 -2.96 2.81 -4.84
C HIS A 83 -2.36 4.07 -4.21
N TYR A 84 -1.95 4.02 -2.96
CA TYR A 84 -1.29 5.14 -2.29
C TYR A 84 0.12 5.44 -2.83
N GLU A 85 0.77 4.48 -3.54
CA GLU A 85 2.00 4.76 -4.27
C GLU A 85 1.81 5.87 -5.31
N ASP A 86 0.59 6.00 -5.86
CA ASP A 86 0.26 7.01 -6.89
C ASP A 86 0.11 8.43 -6.34
N VAL A 87 0.11 8.61 -5.03
CA VAL A 87 0.15 9.94 -4.38
C VAL A 87 1.43 10.16 -3.56
N ILE A 88 2.26 9.14 -3.40
CA ILE A 88 3.55 9.21 -2.70
C ILE A 88 4.70 9.12 -3.72
N VAL A 89 5.00 7.93 -4.23
CA VAL A 89 6.13 7.69 -5.13
C VAL A 89 6.00 8.49 -6.43
N THR A 90 4.79 8.53 -6.99
CA THR A 90 4.51 9.32 -8.18
C THR A 90 4.78 10.81 -7.98
N ARG A 91 4.56 11.33 -6.77
CA ARG A 91 4.79 12.74 -6.42
C ARG A 91 6.27 13.02 -6.20
N VAL A 92 6.96 12.21 -5.38
CA VAL A 92 8.40 12.35 -5.10
C VAL A 92 9.21 12.34 -6.41
N HIS A 93 8.89 11.44 -7.34
CA HIS A 93 9.63 11.30 -8.59
C HIS A 93 9.00 12.05 -9.78
N ASN A 94 7.98 12.88 -9.54
CA ASN A 94 7.27 13.63 -10.59
C ASN A 94 6.82 12.75 -11.78
N LEU A 95 6.39 11.51 -11.49
CA LEU A 95 6.03 10.55 -12.53
C LEU A 95 4.71 10.90 -13.22
N ILE A 96 3.89 11.75 -12.63
CA ILE A 96 2.63 12.19 -13.22
C ILE A 96 2.84 12.94 -14.53
N SER A 97 3.92 13.70 -14.65
CA SER A 97 4.26 14.47 -15.85
C SER A 97 4.74 13.60 -17.01
N THR A 98 5.22 12.39 -16.70
CA THR A 98 5.74 11.40 -17.67
C THR A 98 4.77 10.24 -17.88
N GLY A 99 3.66 10.21 -17.12
CA GLY A 99 2.61 9.21 -17.21
C GLY A 99 1.68 9.43 -18.41
N GLN A 100 0.64 8.62 -18.49
CA GLN A 100 -0.35 8.68 -19.57
C GLN A 100 -1.56 9.57 -19.25
N LEU A 101 -1.55 10.27 -18.10
CA LEU A 101 -2.60 11.23 -17.80
C LEU A 101 -2.56 12.38 -18.82
N PRO A 102 -3.69 12.76 -19.42
CA PRO A 102 -3.77 13.92 -20.30
C PRO A 102 -3.25 15.19 -19.62
N ARG A 103 -2.45 15.98 -20.34
CA ARG A 103 -1.74 17.14 -19.77
C ARG A 103 -2.67 18.23 -19.24
N ASP A 104 -3.85 18.38 -19.82
CA ASP A 104 -4.89 19.30 -19.41
C ASP A 104 -5.55 18.93 -18.08
N LEU A 105 -5.37 17.70 -17.62
CA LEU A 105 -5.80 17.22 -16.30
C LEU A 105 -4.71 17.31 -15.23
N ILE A 106 -3.51 17.74 -15.59
CA ILE A 106 -2.40 17.90 -14.62
C ILE A 106 -2.32 19.37 -14.23
N ASP A 107 -2.99 19.70 -13.15
CA ASP A 107 -2.94 21.04 -12.57
C ASP A 107 -2.43 21.01 -11.12
N ARG A 108 -2.46 22.18 -10.46
CA ARG A 108 -2.00 22.33 -9.06
C ARG A 108 -2.85 21.57 -8.04
N ASN A 109 -4.06 21.15 -8.40
CA ASN A 109 -5.00 20.50 -7.49
C ASN A 109 -4.95 18.97 -7.62
N ILE A 110 -4.20 18.43 -8.58
CA ILE A 110 -4.20 17.01 -8.94
C ILE A 110 -4.03 16.08 -7.73
N TRP A 111 -3.23 16.45 -6.73
CA TRP A 111 -2.99 15.62 -5.55
C TRP A 111 -4.20 15.59 -4.61
N MET A 112 -4.87 16.73 -4.43
CA MET A 112 -6.10 16.80 -3.65
C MET A 112 -7.24 16.05 -4.32
N GLU A 113 -7.35 16.14 -5.65
CA GLU A 113 -8.28 15.35 -6.43
C GLU A 113 -8.00 13.84 -6.33
N ARG A 114 -6.73 13.43 -6.32
CA ARG A 114 -6.34 12.03 -6.07
C ARG A 114 -6.79 11.55 -4.68
N TYR A 115 -6.61 12.35 -3.63
CA TYR A 115 -7.11 12.00 -2.30
C TYR A 115 -8.65 11.89 -2.28
N GLU A 116 -9.34 12.77 -2.97
CA GLU A 116 -10.80 12.69 -3.10
C GLU A 116 -11.24 11.43 -3.84
N GLN A 117 -10.61 11.11 -4.97
CA GLN A 117 -10.86 9.87 -5.72
C GLN A 117 -10.66 8.62 -4.86
N ILE A 118 -9.56 8.56 -4.12
CA ILE A 118 -9.24 7.44 -3.21
C ILE A 118 -10.32 7.34 -2.12
N ASN A 119 -10.65 8.43 -1.44
CA ASN A 119 -11.66 8.45 -0.39
C ASN A 119 -13.04 8.01 -0.93
N ASN A 120 -13.42 8.45 -2.12
CA ASN A 120 -14.67 8.07 -2.75
C ASN A 120 -14.69 6.59 -3.14
N TRP A 121 -13.58 6.05 -3.62
CA TRP A 121 -13.43 4.63 -3.94
C TRP A 121 -13.48 3.75 -2.68
N GLU A 122 -12.80 4.12 -1.61
CA GLU A 122 -12.87 3.42 -0.32
C GLU A 122 -14.28 3.43 0.27
N LYS A 123 -14.97 4.58 0.18
CA LYS A 123 -16.37 4.72 0.57
C LYS A 123 -17.27 3.82 -0.25
N TYR A 124 -17.08 3.79 -1.57
CA TYR A 124 -17.83 2.90 -2.47
C TYR A 124 -17.66 1.43 -2.08
N LEU A 125 -16.43 0.98 -1.83
CA LEU A 125 -16.15 -0.39 -1.39
C LEU A 125 -16.84 -0.71 -0.06
N HIS A 126 -16.75 0.19 0.92
CA HIS A 126 -17.41 0.03 2.21
C HIS A 126 -18.93 -0.12 2.06
N GLN A 127 -19.57 0.70 1.24
CA GLN A 127 -21.01 0.63 0.96
C GLN A 127 -21.42 -0.68 0.27
N ASN A 128 -20.46 -1.36 -0.38
CA ASN A 128 -20.65 -2.67 -1.01
C ASN A 128 -20.19 -3.85 -0.14
N GLY A 129 -19.91 -3.62 1.16
CA GLY A 129 -19.55 -4.67 2.10
C GLY A 129 -18.09 -5.10 2.05
N PHE A 130 -17.20 -4.28 1.51
CA PHE A 130 -15.75 -4.47 1.60
C PHE A 130 -15.17 -3.50 2.62
N TYR A 131 -14.63 -4.06 3.69
CA TYR A 131 -14.00 -3.27 4.74
C TYR A 131 -12.51 -3.14 4.49
N MET A 132 -11.97 -1.96 4.79
CA MET A 132 -10.56 -1.68 4.59
C MET A 132 -9.88 -1.34 5.92
N VAL A 133 -8.78 -2.01 6.20
CA VAL A 133 -7.87 -1.71 7.32
C VAL A 133 -6.57 -1.22 6.72
N LYS A 134 -6.21 0.02 7.04
CA LYS A 134 -4.99 0.64 6.52
C LYS A 134 -3.93 0.74 7.61
N ILE A 135 -2.76 0.17 7.35
CA ILE A 135 -1.65 0.10 8.31
C ILE A 135 -0.45 0.80 7.71
N PHE A 136 0.02 1.82 8.42
CA PHE A 136 1.28 2.47 8.13
C PHE A 136 2.36 1.96 9.09
N LEU A 137 3.36 1.24 8.57
CA LEU A 137 4.51 0.81 9.37
C LEU A 137 5.49 1.97 9.46
N HIS A 138 5.55 2.57 10.65
CA HIS A 138 6.41 3.71 10.91
C HIS A 138 7.78 3.23 11.40
N VAL A 139 8.81 3.55 10.64
CA VAL A 139 10.20 3.24 10.98
C VAL A 139 10.99 4.54 11.12
N SER A 140 11.91 4.62 12.09
CA SER A 140 12.80 5.78 12.18
C SER A 140 13.88 5.74 11.08
N LYS A 141 14.46 6.91 10.78
CA LYS A 141 15.54 7.03 9.80
C LYS A 141 16.76 6.18 10.19
N GLU A 142 17.05 6.09 11.49
CA GLU A 142 18.14 5.30 12.06
C GLU A 142 17.87 3.80 11.96
N GLU A 143 16.65 3.37 12.25
CA GLU A 143 16.26 1.97 12.15
C GLU A 143 16.24 1.51 10.68
N GLN A 144 15.75 2.33 9.77
CA GLN A 144 15.82 2.06 8.33
C GLN A 144 17.27 1.87 7.89
N GLN A 145 18.18 2.74 8.33
CA GLN A 145 19.61 2.63 8.02
C GLN A 145 20.19 1.29 8.49
N LYS A 146 19.90 0.88 9.71
CA LYS A 146 20.36 -0.42 10.24
C LYS A 146 19.86 -1.57 9.37
N ARG A 147 18.59 -1.54 8.98
CA ARG A 147 18.00 -2.58 8.15
C ARG A 147 18.60 -2.63 6.74
N LEU A 148 18.93 -1.47 6.16
CA LEU A 148 19.62 -1.40 4.86
C LEU A 148 21.05 -1.92 4.96
N ILE A 149 21.79 -1.57 6.03
CA ILE A 149 23.13 -2.09 6.31
C ILE A 149 23.08 -3.62 6.50
N ASP A 150 22.08 -4.13 7.24
CA ASP A 150 21.91 -5.56 7.44
C ASP A 150 21.68 -6.31 6.11
N ARG A 151 21.01 -5.70 5.12
CA ARG A 151 20.88 -6.27 3.77
C ARG A 151 22.23 -6.43 3.06
N ILE A 152 23.22 -5.58 3.36
CA ILE A 152 24.56 -5.65 2.75
C ILE A 152 25.40 -6.77 3.36
N PHE A 153 25.37 -6.91 4.67
CA PHE A 153 26.28 -7.81 5.40
C PHE A 153 25.68 -9.19 5.71
N ASN A 154 24.37 -9.33 5.70
CA ASN A 154 23.68 -10.60 5.96
C ASN A 154 23.42 -11.34 4.65
N GLN A 155 24.11 -12.47 4.43
CA GLN A 155 23.99 -13.28 3.22
C GLN A 155 22.55 -13.73 2.91
N GLU A 156 21.74 -14.00 3.93
CA GLU A 156 20.33 -14.38 3.75
C GLU A 156 19.46 -13.23 3.24
N LYS A 157 19.93 -11.98 3.37
CA LYS A 157 19.23 -10.75 2.99
C LYS A 157 19.84 -10.01 1.81
N ASN A 158 21.05 -10.41 1.35
CA ASN A 158 21.74 -9.73 0.24
C ASN A 158 20.89 -9.62 -1.03
N TRP A 159 20.09 -10.62 -1.32
CA TRP A 159 19.19 -10.62 -2.48
C TRP A 159 18.15 -9.49 -2.47
N LYS A 160 17.88 -8.89 -1.30
CA LYS A 160 16.99 -7.73 -1.13
C LYS A 160 17.72 -6.40 -1.31
N PHE A 161 19.04 -6.40 -1.38
CA PHE A 161 19.80 -5.16 -1.51
C PHE A 161 19.59 -4.52 -2.88
N SER A 162 19.33 -3.23 -2.88
CA SER A 162 19.24 -2.40 -4.07
C SER A 162 19.92 -1.05 -3.84
N MET A 163 20.71 -0.61 -4.80
CA MET A 163 21.23 0.77 -4.80
C MET A 163 20.08 1.80 -4.86
N GLY A 164 18.96 1.43 -5.46
CA GLY A 164 17.76 2.25 -5.47
C GLY A 164 17.27 2.59 -4.06
N ASP A 165 17.31 1.64 -3.11
CA ASP A 165 16.89 1.90 -1.72
C ASP A 165 17.74 2.98 -1.04
N ILE A 166 19.01 3.13 -1.45
CA ILE A 166 19.92 4.15 -0.92
C ILE A 166 19.53 5.52 -1.49
N HIS A 167 19.23 5.60 -2.79
CA HIS A 167 18.79 6.83 -3.43
C HIS A 167 17.42 7.27 -2.91
N GLU A 168 16.48 6.33 -2.72
CA GLU A 168 15.17 6.63 -2.11
C GLU A 168 15.30 7.24 -0.72
N ARG A 169 16.33 6.86 0.04
CA ARG A 169 16.60 7.43 1.36
C ARG A 169 17.00 8.91 1.31
N GLU A 170 17.51 9.42 0.19
CA GLU A 170 17.82 10.84 0.02
C GLU A 170 16.54 11.70 0.10
N HIS A 171 15.40 11.13 -0.30
CA HIS A 171 14.07 11.74 -0.23
C HIS A 171 13.33 11.52 1.10
N TRP A 172 14.04 11.08 2.17
CA TRP A 172 13.41 10.71 3.46
C TRP A 172 12.45 11.78 4.00
N ASP A 173 12.88 13.03 4.05
CA ASP A 173 12.08 14.11 4.62
C ASP A 173 10.87 14.43 3.74
N GLU A 174 11.02 14.40 2.42
CA GLU A 174 9.92 14.56 1.46
C GLU A 174 8.89 13.44 1.60
N TYR A 175 9.34 12.18 1.69
CA TYR A 175 8.44 11.04 1.95
C TYR A 175 7.69 11.19 3.26
N ARG A 176 8.34 11.65 4.32
CA ARG A 176 7.71 11.85 5.62
C ARG A 176 6.59 12.89 5.54
N GLU A 177 6.85 14.04 4.94
CA GLU A 177 5.85 15.09 4.76
C GLU A 177 4.65 14.60 3.93
N LEU A 178 4.91 13.86 2.86
CA LEU A 178 3.85 13.31 2.02
C LEU A 178 3.04 12.23 2.73
N TYR A 179 3.65 11.40 3.57
CA TYR A 179 2.90 10.44 4.40
C TYR A 179 2.05 11.16 5.46
N GLU A 180 2.55 12.23 6.09
CA GLU A 180 1.75 13.05 7.01
C GLU A 180 0.52 13.62 6.30
N GLU A 181 0.70 14.26 5.14
CA GLU A 181 -0.38 14.79 4.30
C GLU A 181 -1.38 13.71 3.89
N LEU A 182 -0.89 12.54 3.46
CA LEU A 182 -1.71 11.40 3.07
C LEU A 182 -2.57 10.90 4.24
N LEU A 183 -1.98 10.71 5.40
CA LEU A 183 -2.69 10.22 6.59
C LEU A 183 -3.80 11.19 7.00
N GLU A 184 -3.53 12.51 7.00
CA GLU A 184 -4.52 13.54 7.31
C GLU A 184 -5.68 13.57 6.31
N ASN A 185 -5.38 13.48 5.02
CA ASN A 185 -6.40 13.60 3.97
C ASN A 185 -7.22 12.32 3.78
N THR A 186 -6.67 11.15 4.11
CA THR A 186 -7.31 9.86 3.79
C THR A 186 -7.69 9.02 5.01
N SER A 187 -7.41 9.45 6.24
CA SER A 187 -7.94 8.77 7.44
C SER A 187 -9.40 9.15 7.64
N LYS A 188 -10.32 8.22 7.39
CA LYS A 188 -11.76 8.44 7.50
C LYS A 188 -12.37 7.44 8.49
N ASP A 189 -13.53 7.76 9.08
CA ASP A 189 -14.20 6.93 10.08
C ASP A 189 -14.39 5.46 9.66
N LYS A 190 -14.64 5.23 8.37
CA LYS A 190 -14.91 3.90 7.81
C LYS A 190 -13.66 3.19 7.25
N SER A 191 -12.56 3.93 7.10
CA SER A 191 -11.28 3.43 6.62
C SER A 191 -10.13 4.20 7.30
N PRO A 192 -9.95 4.06 8.62
CA PRO A 192 -8.90 4.76 9.34
C PRO A 192 -7.52 4.18 9.04
N TRP A 193 -6.50 5.00 9.20
CA TRP A 193 -5.12 4.56 9.27
C TRP A 193 -4.74 4.16 10.69
N TYR A 194 -4.01 3.06 10.79
CA TYR A 194 -3.35 2.61 12.01
C TYR A 194 -1.85 2.77 11.84
N ILE A 195 -1.23 3.59 12.69
CA ILE A 195 0.21 3.79 12.69
C ILE A 195 0.83 2.77 13.64
N VAL A 196 1.72 1.94 13.12
CA VAL A 196 2.40 0.87 13.87
C VAL A 196 3.90 1.15 13.82
N PRO A 197 4.56 1.32 14.98
CA PRO A 197 5.99 1.58 15.07
C PRO A 197 6.84 0.34 14.70
#